data_fe53ec549f6c679bc97a68a1ba76c8a9
#
_entry.id   fe53ec549f6c679bc97a68a1ba76c8a9
#
_cell.length_a   1.000
_cell.length_b   1.000
_cell.length_c   1.000
_cell.angle_alpha   90.00
_cell.angle_beta   90.00
_cell.angle_gamma   90.00
#
_symmetry.space_group_name_H-M   'P 1'
#
loop_
_entity.id
_entity.type
_entity.pdbx_description
1 polymer ?
#
loop_
_entity_poly.entity_id
_entity_poly.type
_entity_poly.pdbx_seq_one_letter_code
_entity_poly.pdbx_strand_id
1 'polypeptide(L)'
;MRLARSITVAGKTVATGVTITDQIINYFDPLKGAARFQARARMAMAGGYTGADRTRRANQAGSRRELDPDSAILPDLPTLREESQHLNRNNAIAGGAIKTNITKVVGTGLKVKAMIDRAVLNLTEEQADAWERAAEREFRLATETREIDAERTLPFSLLQGLAFLKSLEDGDVFVSLPRFKRPGSPYALKLQLIEAARVCNPKLQADSARLSGGVEKDEHGAAEAYHVLNQHPGNLRVYNRKSYSWTKLPAFGKTSGAPLVLHLFDKTRPGQTRGVPYLAPVVELLKQLGRYTDAEVMAAVVSGMLTVFVTNEAGSPAIGPAATIDNPTGDPAEQVDTTGLELGYGSVVGLLPGEKVDTVSPGRPNTAFDPFVQAILRQIGVALELPFELLIKHFTASYSAARAALEEACDYFERRRHWLVTMFCQPVYEAVITEAIATGRLSAPGFFADPLLHRAWLGTTWTGDAYTQLDPLKEINAAAKRVELTISTLDEEARRATGTAWEDKLPQIIKERALLRNAGIDLNTNAARANRSSVITAPAEEPDSDLEEE
;
A
#
# COMPACT_ATOMS: atom_id res chain seq x y z
N MET A 1 -47.17 39.85 -10.93
CA MET A 1 -45.91 39.67 -11.68
C MET A 1 -45.47 38.20 -11.54
N ARG A 2 -45.44 37.41 -12.63
CA ARG A 2 -44.96 36.00 -12.57
C ARG A 2 -43.43 36.02 -12.45
N LEU A 3 -42.89 35.58 -11.33
CA LEU A 3 -41.44 35.41 -11.18
C LEU A 3 -40.91 34.44 -12.23
N ALA A 4 -39.90 34.84 -12.96
CA ALA A 4 -39.31 34.03 -14.01
C ALA A 4 -38.76 32.73 -13.44
N ARG A 5 -38.96 31.61 -14.15
CA ARG A 5 -38.41 30.29 -13.74
C ARG A 5 -36.91 30.16 -14.01
N SER A 6 -36.31 31.12 -14.67
CA SER A 6 -34.89 31.18 -14.97
C SER A 6 -34.41 32.62 -15.08
N ILE A 7 -33.20 32.88 -14.66
CA ILE A 7 -32.51 34.16 -14.78
C ILE A 7 -31.25 33.96 -15.60
N THR A 8 -31.04 34.80 -16.62
CA THR A 8 -29.82 34.83 -17.40
C THR A 8 -29.00 36.05 -16.99
N VAL A 9 -27.80 35.83 -16.45
CA VAL A 9 -26.84 36.88 -16.11
C VAL A 9 -25.48 36.49 -16.70
N ALA A 10 -24.86 37.39 -17.44
CA ALA A 10 -23.57 37.18 -18.11
C ALA A 10 -23.52 35.90 -18.98
N GLY A 11 -24.59 35.62 -19.75
CA GLY A 11 -24.67 34.48 -20.67
C GLY A 11 -24.94 33.11 -20.03
N LYS A 12 -25.09 33.04 -18.69
CA LYS A 12 -25.49 31.81 -17.98
C LYS A 12 -26.95 31.89 -17.56
N THR A 13 -27.74 30.91 -17.98
CA THR A 13 -29.14 30.76 -17.56
C THR A 13 -29.24 29.79 -16.41
N VAL A 14 -29.65 30.25 -15.25
CA VAL A 14 -29.84 29.42 -14.05
C VAL A 14 -31.32 29.25 -13.79
N ALA A 15 -31.81 28.01 -13.75
CA ALA A 15 -33.18 27.71 -13.36
C ALA A 15 -33.31 27.84 -11.84
N THR A 16 -34.00 28.86 -11.38
CA THR A 16 -34.33 29.07 -9.97
C THR A 16 -35.77 28.70 -9.73
N GLY A 17 -36.01 27.59 -9.00
CA GLY A 17 -37.36 27.23 -8.58
C GLY A 17 -37.93 28.28 -7.60
N VAL A 18 -39.13 28.79 -7.90
CA VAL A 18 -39.86 29.67 -6.99
C VAL A 18 -40.42 28.80 -5.84
N THR A 19 -40.02 29.07 -4.60
CA THR A 19 -40.57 28.35 -3.43
C THR A 19 -41.94 28.91 -3.03
N ILE A 20 -42.74 28.10 -2.35
CA ILE A 20 -44.07 28.51 -1.82
C ILE A 20 -43.92 29.75 -0.91
N THR A 21 -42.86 29.83 -0.12
CA THR A 21 -42.56 31.01 0.71
C THR A 21 -42.27 32.26 -0.12
N ASP A 22 -41.64 32.16 -1.27
CA ASP A 22 -41.43 33.31 -2.15
C ASP A 22 -42.74 33.79 -2.79
N GLN A 23 -43.64 32.87 -3.11
CA GLN A 23 -44.99 33.24 -3.63
C GLN A 23 -45.81 33.97 -2.57
N ILE A 24 -45.79 33.51 -1.33
CA ILE A 24 -46.50 34.14 -0.22
C ILE A 24 -45.91 35.55 0.03
N ILE A 25 -44.59 35.69 0.15
CA ILE A 25 -43.97 37.00 0.40
C ILE A 25 -44.20 37.94 -0.79
N ASN A 26 -44.13 37.44 -2.01
CA ASN A 26 -44.38 38.26 -3.20
C ASN A 26 -45.85 38.72 -3.32
N TYR A 27 -46.78 37.97 -2.72
CA TYR A 27 -48.19 38.36 -2.66
C TYR A 27 -48.41 39.54 -1.69
N PHE A 28 -47.77 39.53 -0.51
CA PHE A 28 -47.91 40.57 0.51
C PHE A 28 -46.94 41.75 0.31
N ASP A 29 -45.74 41.52 -0.18
CA ASP A 29 -44.71 42.55 -0.45
C ASP A 29 -43.86 42.16 -1.67
N PRO A 30 -44.24 42.66 -2.85
CA PRO A 30 -43.56 42.34 -4.12
C PRO A 30 -42.08 42.73 -4.16
N LEU A 31 -41.68 43.81 -3.46
CA LEU A 31 -40.29 44.25 -3.43
C LEU A 31 -39.40 43.30 -2.60
N LYS A 32 -39.87 42.85 -1.45
CA LYS A 32 -39.16 41.86 -0.62
C LYS A 32 -39.13 40.50 -1.30
N GLY A 33 -40.21 40.10 -1.98
CA GLY A 33 -40.24 38.86 -2.74
C GLY A 33 -39.19 38.84 -3.87
N ALA A 34 -39.09 39.95 -4.63
CA ALA A 34 -38.09 40.10 -5.66
C ALA A 34 -36.64 40.15 -5.13
N ALA A 35 -36.40 40.87 -4.03
CA ALA A 35 -35.08 40.95 -3.41
C ALA A 35 -34.60 39.58 -2.90
N ARG A 36 -35.48 38.80 -2.27
CA ARG A 36 -35.18 37.44 -1.79
C ARG A 36 -34.90 36.48 -2.96
N PHE A 37 -35.66 36.56 -4.03
CA PHE A 37 -35.42 35.78 -5.24
C PHE A 37 -34.08 36.14 -5.91
N GLN A 38 -33.76 37.45 -5.99
CA GLN A 38 -32.44 37.90 -6.50
C GLN A 38 -31.28 37.46 -5.63
N ALA A 39 -31.43 37.50 -4.29
CA ALA A 39 -30.41 37.03 -3.37
C ALA A 39 -30.11 35.52 -3.55
N ARG A 40 -31.15 34.69 -3.70
CA ARG A 40 -30.97 33.25 -3.98
C ARG A 40 -30.36 32.99 -5.37
N ALA A 41 -30.78 33.74 -6.37
CA ALA A 41 -30.22 33.65 -7.72
C ALA A 41 -28.71 34.02 -7.71
N ARG A 42 -28.34 35.07 -6.97
CA ARG A 42 -26.92 35.41 -6.75
C ARG A 42 -26.15 34.32 -6.01
N MET A 43 -26.72 33.72 -4.96
CA MET A 43 -26.10 32.57 -4.25
C MET A 43 -25.96 31.35 -5.16
N ALA A 44 -26.95 31.03 -5.99
CA ALA A 44 -26.87 29.93 -6.95
C ALA A 44 -25.84 30.16 -8.06
N MET A 45 -25.56 31.41 -8.41
CA MET A 45 -24.51 31.78 -9.38
C MET A 45 -23.13 31.91 -8.77
N ALA A 46 -23.02 32.11 -7.44
CA ALA A 46 -21.74 32.23 -6.73
C ALA A 46 -21.03 30.87 -6.56
N GLY A 47 -21.70 29.75 -6.77
CA GLY A 47 -21.08 28.42 -6.74
C GLY A 47 -20.10 28.21 -7.89
N GLY A 48 -18.80 28.44 -7.65
CA GLY A 48 -17.75 28.35 -8.69
C GLY A 48 -17.36 26.91 -9.05
N TYR A 49 -17.61 25.92 -8.17
CA TYR A 49 -17.20 24.54 -8.39
C TYR A 49 -18.34 23.68 -8.93
N THR A 50 -18.18 23.17 -10.14
CA THR A 50 -19.17 22.28 -10.77
C THR A 50 -19.38 20.96 -10.02
N GLY A 51 -18.38 20.51 -9.26
CA GLY A 51 -18.47 19.34 -8.39
C GLY A 51 -19.40 19.51 -7.19
N ALA A 52 -19.67 20.76 -6.76
CA ALA A 52 -20.60 21.05 -5.66
C ALA A 52 -22.08 21.07 -6.10
N ASP A 53 -22.36 21.08 -7.39
CA ASP A 53 -23.70 21.13 -7.95
C ASP A 53 -24.35 19.75 -7.93
N ARG A 54 -25.16 19.48 -6.90
CA ARG A 54 -25.89 18.22 -6.71
C ARG A 54 -27.01 17.97 -7.72
N THR A 55 -27.36 18.94 -8.55
CA THR A 55 -28.40 18.79 -9.58
C THR A 55 -27.86 18.08 -10.83
N ARG A 56 -26.56 18.08 -11.04
CA ARG A 56 -25.91 17.39 -12.15
C ARG A 56 -25.96 15.88 -11.97
N ARG A 57 -26.34 15.17 -13.05
CA ARG A 57 -26.44 13.70 -13.06
C ARG A 57 -25.16 13.01 -12.55
N ALA A 58 -24.00 13.52 -12.94
CA ALA A 58 -22.69 13.01 -12.48
C ALA A 58 -22.48 13.17 -10.96
N ASN A 59 -23.18 14.11 -10.31
CA ASN A 59 -23.05 14.40 -8.88
C ASN A 59 -24.20 13.83 -8.04
N GLN A 60 -25.14 13.09 -8.64
CA GLN A 60 -26.29 12.54 -7.94
C GLN A 60 -26.02 11.17 -7.30
N ALA A 61 -24.93 10.47 -7.72
CA ALA A 61 -24.58 9.16 -7.19
C ALA A 61 -23.93 9.27 -5.81
N GLY A 62 -24.41 8.48 -4.84
CA GLY A 62 -23.83 8.29 -3.51
C GLY A 62 -24.35 9.27 -2.44
N SER A 63 -24.33 8.80 -1.19
CA SER A 63 -24.62 9.63 0.00
C SER A 63 -23.36 10.42 0.36
N ARG A 64 -23.39 11.74 0.16
CA ARG A 64 -22.28 12.63 0.50
C ARG A 64 -22.67 13.49 1.68
N ARG A 65 -22.17 13.14 2.84
CA ARG A 65 -22.28 13.95 4.06
C ARG A 65 -20.89 14.32 4.51
N GLU A 66 -20.72 15.53 5.02
CA GLU A 66 -19.54 15.90 5.76
C GLU A 66 -19.67 15.27 7.15
N LEU A 67 -18.92 14.19 7.37
CA LEU A 67 -18.87 13.47 8.65
C LEU A 67 -17.52 13.72 9.29
N ASP A 68 -17.47 13.66 10.62
CA ASP A 68 -16.20 13.59 11.34
C ASP A 68 -15.42 12.31 10.95
N PRO A 69 -14.09 12.27 11.16
CA PRO A 69 -13.27 11.16 10.69
C PRO A 69 -13.71 9.80 11.19
N ASP A 70 -14.04 9.68 12.47
CA ASP A 70 -14.45 8.42 13.10
C ASP A 70 -15.82 7.95 12.59
N SER A 71 -16.80 8.84 12.48
CA SER A 71 -18.12 8.51 11.90
C SER A 71 -18.05 8.14 10.42
N ALA A 72 -17.03 8.61 9.68
CA ALA A 72 -16.85 8.27 8.28
C ALA A 72 -16.13 6.93 8.08
N ILE A 73 -15.28 6.51 9.02
CA ILE A 73 -14.36 5.37 8.85
C ILE A 73 -14.82 4.15 9.65
N LEU A 74 -15.14 4.32 10.95
CA LEU A 74 -15.34 3.20 11.85
C LEU A 74 -16.49 2.24 11.47
N PRO A 75 -17.63 2.71 10.93
CA PRO A 75 -18.72 1.81 10.53
C PRO A 75 -18.31 0.84 9.41
N ASP A 76 -17.50 1.31 8.46
CA ASP A 76 -17.10 0.53 7.29
C ASP A 76 -15.81 -0.28 7.51
N LEU A 77 -15.03 0.07 8.53
CA LEU A 77 -13.70 -0.47 8.78
C LEU A 77 -13.65 -2.00 8.93
N PRO A 78 -14.57 -2.67 9.63
CA PRO A 78 -14.57 -4.13 9.73
C PRO A 78 -14.71 -4.80 8.35
N THR A 79 -15.62 -4.30 7.51
CA THR A 79 -15.84 -4.80 6.15
C THR A 79 -14.62 -4.53 5.26
N LEU A 80 -14.04 -3.33 5.33
CA LEU A 80 -12.84 -2.98 4.56
C LEU A 80 -11.65 -3.86 4.91
N ARG A 81 -11.47 -4.24 6.19
CA ARG A 81 -10.42 -5.19 6.62
C ARG A 81 -10.66 -6.58 6.07
N GLU A 82 -11.89 -7.09 6.20
CA GLU A 82 -12.27 -8.39 5.67
C GLU A 82 -11.97 -8.48 4.16
N GLU A 83 -12.38 -7.47 3.42
CA GLU A 83 -12.17 -7.39 1.97
C GLU A 83 -10.69 -7.25 1.61
N SER A 84 -9.94 -6.42 2.33
CA SER A 84 -8.50 -6.26 2.14
C SER A 84 -7.73 -7.56 2.40
N GLN A 85 -8.04 -8.26 3.48
CA GLN A 85 -7.46 -9.57 3.80
C GLN A 85 -7.83 -10.63 2.75
N HIS A 86 -9.09 -10.62 2.28
CA HIS A 86 -9.53 -11.52 1.22
C HIS A 86 -8.76 -11.26 -0.09
N LEU A 87 -8.65 -9.99 -0.51
CA LEU A 87 -7.91 -9.60 -1.71
C LEU A 87 -6.41 -9.90 -1.59
N ASN A 88 -5.78 -9.64 -0.45
CA ASN A 88 -4.37 -9.98 -0.25
C ASN A 88 -4.10 -11.47 -0.42
N ARG A 89 -5.02 -12.35 0.01
CA ARG A 89 -4.89 -13.81 -0.11
C ARG A 89 -5.21 -14.35 -1.49
N ASN A 90 -6.24 -13.82 -2.15
CA ASN A 90 -6.88 -14.46 -3.31
C ASN A 90 -6.72 -13.67 -4.62
N ASN A 91 -6.26 -12.41 -4.57
CA ASN A 91 -6.06 -11.60 -5.77
C ASN A 91 -4.57 -11.36 -6.00
N ALA A 92 -4.07 -11.79 -7.18
CA ALA A 92 -2.64 -11.71 -7.51
C ALA A 92 -2.10 -10.28 -7.54
N ILE A 93 -2.89 -9.32 -8.05
CA ILE A 93 -2.48 -7.92 -8.17
C ILE A 93 -2.42 -7.26 -6.78
N ALA A 94 -3.47 -7.44 -5.96
CA ALA A 94 -3.53 -6.92 -4.61
C ALA A 94 -2.41 -7.46 -3.71
N GLY A 95 -2.26 -8.80 -3.68
CA GLY A 95 -1.19 -9.44 -2.92
C GLY A 95 0.20 -9.09 -3.45
N GLY A 96 0.34 -8.91 -4.77
CA GLY A 96 1.56 -8.43 -5.42
C GLY A 96 1.93 -7.01 -4.99
N ALA A 97 0.98 -6.09 -4.97
CA ALA A 97 1.18 -4.71 -4.52
C ALA A 97 1.65 -4.63 -3.07
N ILE A 98 0.99 -5.36 -2.14
CA ILE A 98 1.39 -5.41 -0.73
C ILE A 98 2.80 -5.99 -0.58
N LYS A 99 3.10 -7.12 -1.23
CA LYS A 99 4.43 -7.75 -1.18
C LYS A 99 5.52 -6.85 -1.75
N THR A 100 5.23 -6.12 -2.82
CA THR A 100 6.17 -5.14 -3.40
C THR A 100 6.49 -4.03 -2.41
N ASN A 101 5.48 -3.49 -1.71
CA ASN A 101 5.68 -2.52 -0.64
C ASN A 101 6.59 -3.07 0.46
N ILE A 102 6.32 -4.28 0.98
CA ILE A 102 7.14 -4.87 2.04
C ILE A 102 8.58 -5.04 1.59
N THR A 103 8.80 -5.57 0.38
CA THR A 103 10.14 -5.81 -0.17
C THR A 103 10.91 -4.51 -0.37
N LYS A 104 10.26 -3.44 -0.80
CA LYS A 104 10.93 -2.17 -1.11
C LYS A 104 11.10 -1.26 0.10
N VAL A 105 10.16 -1.28 1.05
CA VAL A 105 10.22 -0.44 2.26
C VAL A 105 11.08 -1.08 3.33
N VAL A 106 10.83 -2.36 3.66
CA VAL A 106 11.49 -3.07 4.75
C VAL A 106 12.67 -3.91 4.25
N GLY A 107 12.47 -4.66 3.17
CA GLY A 107 13.49 -5.56 2.61
C GLY A 107 13.93 -6.62 3.63
N THR A 108 15.23 -6.70 3.88
CA THR A 108 15.84 -7.61 4.88
C THR A 108 15.71 -7.12 6.33
N GLY A 109 15.14 -5.95 6.53
CA GLY A 109 15.01 -5.26 7.82
C GLY A 109 15.82 -3.96 7.86
N LEU A 110 15.22 -2.93 8.45
CA LEU A 110 15.87 -1.64 8.65
C LEU A 110 16.91 -1.74 9.76
N LYS A 111 18.09 -1.19 9.49
CA LYS A 111 19.25 -1.19 10.39
C LYS A 111 19.42 0.19 11.01
N VAL A 112 19.69 0.21 12.32
CA VAL A 112 19.96 1.44 13.05
C VAL A 112 21.46 1.76 12.99
N LYS A 113 21.76 3.06 12.91
CA LYS A 113 23.03 3.66 13.28
C LYS A 113 22.74 4.67 14.40
N ALA A 114 23.34 4.48 15.54
CA ALA A 114 23.29 5.47 16.63
C ALA A 114 23.98 6.76 16.15
N MET A 115 23.43 7.91 16.55
CA MET A 115 23.92 9.22 16.16
C MET A 115 23.55 10.23 17.24
N ILE A 116 24.35 10.22 18.32
CA ILE A 116 24.08 11.03 19.49
C ILE A 116 24.47 12.49 19.25
N ASP A 117 23.82 13.41 19.94
CA ASP A 117 24.19 14.83 19.90
C ASP A 117 25.37 15.09 20.85
N ARG A 118 26.59 14.89 20.32
CA ARG A 118 27.84 15.08 21.07
C ARG A 118 28.02 16.49 21.62
N ALA A 119 27.45 17.51 20.97
CA ALA A 119 27.59 18.89 21.40
C ALA A 119 26.80 19.14 22.69
N VAL A 120 25.55 18.65 22.73
CA VAL A 120 24.71 18.74 23.95
C VAL A 120 25.26 17.91 25.09
N LEU A 121 25.83 16.73 24.76
CA LEU A 121 26.40 15.82 25.75
C LEU A 121 27.81 16.18 26.20
N ASN A 122 28.42 17.18 25.56
CA ASN A 122 29.80 17.63 25.83
C ASN A 122 30.82 16.46 25.74
N LEU A 123 30.69 15.61 24.70
CA LEU A 123 31.57 14.49 24.44
C LEU A 123 32.56 14.79 23.32
N THR A 124 33.74 14.16 23.38
CA THR A 124 34.67 14.11 22.25
C THR A 124 34.12 13.20 21.17
N GLU A 125 34.61 13.32 19.93
CA GLU A 125 34.22 12.47 18.80
C GLU A 125 34.51 11.00 19.11
N GLU A 126 35.67 10.69 19.63
CA GLU A 126 36.07 9.32 20.01
C GLU A 126 35.15 8.69 21.08
N GLN A 127 34.73 9.52 22.07
CA GLN A 127 33.79 9.08 23.10
C GLN A 127 32.39 8.83 22.54
N ALA A 128 31.92 9.70 21.66
CA ALA A 128 30.65 9.55 20.97
C ALA A 128 30.64 8.27 20.14
N ASP A 129 31.64 8.06 19.27
CA ASP A 129 31.80 6.88 18.44
C ASP A 129 31.87 5.58 19.26
N ALA A 130 32.59 5.59 20.38
CA ALA A 130 32.71 4.43 21.25
C ALA A 130 31.35 4.06 21.88
N TRP A 131 30.58 5.07 22.29
CA TRP A 131 29.26 4.90 22.87
C TRP A 131 28.26 4.42 21.82
N GLU A 132 28.23 5.03 20.63
CA GLU A 132 27.35 4.67 19.52
C GLU A 132 27.52 3.19 19.13
N ARG A 133 28.77 2.75 18.95
CA ARG A 133 29.07 1.33 18.69
C ARG A 133 28.65 0.40 19.83
N ALA A 134 28.71 0.86 21.08
CA ALA A 134 28.23 0.09 22.22
C ALA A 134 26.70 0.01 22.22
N ALA A 135 26.00 1.12 21.95
CA ALA A 135 24.55 1.16 21.85
C ALA A 135 24.02 0.26 20.71
N GLU A 136 24.65 0.29 19.55
CA GLU A 136 24.31 -0.58 18.42
C GLU A 136 24.51 -2.06 18.74
N ARG A 137 25.59 -2.42 19.46
CA ARG A 137 25.80 -3.81 19.92
C ARG A 137 24.71 -4.25 20.90
N GLU A 138 24.33 -3.40 21.85
CA GLU A 138 23.27 -3.72 22.81
C GLU A 138 21.92 -3.83 22.11
N PHE A 139 21.62 -2.98 21.13
CA PHE A 139 20.41 -3.07 20.33
C PHE A 139 20.38 -4.38 19.53
N ARG A 140 21.47 -4.76 18.86
CA ARG A 140 21.58 -6.02 18.13
C ARG A 140 21.39 -7.22 19.05
N LEU A 141 22.04 -7.21 20.22
CA LEU A 141 21.89 -8.27 21.21
C LEU A 141 20.44 -8.48 21.67
N ALA A 142 19.66 -7.37 21.75
CA ALA A 142 18.24 -7.43 22.10
C ALA A 142 17.37 -7.94 20.96
N THR A 143 17.69 -7.60 19.70
CA THR A 143 16.75 -7.62 18.56
C THR A 143 17.04 -8.69 17.49
N GLU A 144 18.28 -9.21 17.39
CA GLU A 144 18.63 -10.23 16.39
C GLU A 144 18.06 -11.61 16.72
N THR A 145 17.71 -11.85 17.98
CA THR A 145 17.14 -13.12 18.41
C THR A 145 15.61 -13.06 18.45
N ARG A 146 14.98 -14.25 18.43
CA ARG A 146 13.51 -14.36 18.59
C ARG A 146 13.04 -14.01 20.01
N GLU A 147 13.95 -13.79 20.95
CA GLU A 147 13.62 -13.45 22.34
C GLU A 147 13.01 -12.05 22.48
N ILE A 148 13.18 -11.18 21.50
CA ILE A 148 12.50 -9.87 21.45
C ILE A 148 10.98 -10.02 21.25
N ASP A 149 10.56 -11.06 20.54
CA ASP A 149 9.16 -11.35 20.29
C ASP A 149 8.49 -12.01 21.51
N ALA A 150 7.34 -11.51 21.90
CA ALA A 150 6.55 -12.11 22.98
C ALA A 150 6.13 -13.56 22.65
N GLU A 151 5.95 -13.88 21.39
CA GLU A 151 5.59 -15.21 20.88
C GLU A 151 6.83 -16.10 20.58
N ARG A 152 8.04 -15.55 20.62
CA ARG A 152 9.30 -16.24 20.27
C ARG A 152 9.34 -16.78 18.84
N THR A 153 8.68 -16.12 17.91
CA THR A 153 8.59 -16.60 16.53
C THR A 153 9.56 -15.88 15.61
N LEU A 154 9.68 -14.55 15.75
CA LEU A 154 10.36 -13.69 14.80
C LEU A 154 11.41 -12.79 15.46
N PRO A 155 12.57 -12.56 14.82
CA PRO A 155 13.48 -11.49 15.20
C PRO A 155 12.90 -10.13 14.79
N PHE A 156 13.47 -9.03 15.28
CA PHE A 156 12.95 -7.67 15.04
C PHE A 156 12.86 -7.30 13.55
N SER A 157 13.84 -7.72 12.74
CA SER A 157 13.82 -7.45 11.29
C SER A 157 12.56 -8.00 10.59
N LEU A 158 12.12 -9.21 10.99
CA LEU A 158 10.89 -9.81 10.47
C LEU A 158 9.63 -9.21 11.11
N LEU A 159 9.70 -8.79 12.39
CA LEU A 159 8.60 -8.07 13.04
C LEU A 159 8.33 -6.72 12.37
N GLN A 160 9.37 -6.03 11.85
CA GLN A 160 9.19 -4.82 11.04
C GLN A 160 8.34 -5.11 9.80
N GLY A 161 8.64 -6.19 9.08
CA GLY A 161 7.88 -6.63 7.90
C GLY A 161 6.44 -6.98 8.24
N LEU A 162 6.23 -7.72 9.34
CA LEU A 162 4.89 -8.10 9.79
C LEU A 162 4.06 -6.90 10.26
N ALA A 163 4.67 -5.97 11.01
CA ALA A 163 4.00 -4.75 11.45
C ALA A 163 3.60 -3.88 10.26
N PHE A 164 4.49 -3.72 9.27
CA PHE A 164 4.21 -2.99 8.05
C PHE A 164 3.15 -3.67 7.19
N LEU A 165 3.22 -5.01 7.01
CA LEU A 165 2.18 -5.79 6.34
C LEU A 165 0.80 -5.51 6.95
N LYS A 166 0.68 -5.63 8.28
CA LYS A 166 -0.60 -5.46 8.97
C LYS A 166 -1.12 -4.02 8.92
N SER A 167 -0.24 -3.03 8.94
CA SER A 167 -0.64 -1.63 8.73
C SER A 167 -1.21 -1.38 7.32
N LEU A 168 -0.72 -2.09 6.30
CA LEU A 168 -1.27 -2.00 4.93
C LEU A 168 -2.56 -2.82 4.78
N GLU A 169 -2.58 -4.04 5.28
CA GLU A 169 -3.69 -4.97 5.12
C GLU A 169 -4.92 -4.57 5.93
N ASP A 170 -4.73 -4.27 7.22
CA ASP A 170 -5.81 -3.98 8.17
C ASP A 170 -6.04 -2.47 8.38
N GLY A 171 -5.13 -1.63 7.87
CA GLY A 171 -5.11 -0.19 8.05
C GLY A 171 -4.34 0.27 9.28
N ASP A 172 -4.31 -0.54 10.33
CA ASP A 172 -3.53 -0.29 11.54
C ASP A 172 -3.06 -1.58 12.21
N VAL A 173 -2.04 -1.46 13.08
CA VAL A 173 -1.55 -2.53 13.94
C VAL A 173 -1.10 -1.95 15.27
N PHE A 174 -1.29 -2.72 16.34
CA PHE A 174 -0.86 -2.32 17.68
C PHE A 174 0.32 -3.19 18.11
N VAL A 175 1.30 -2.56 18.73
CA VAL A 175 2.45 -3.25 19.29
C VAL A 175 2.53 -2.92 20.77
N SER A 176 2.26 -3.88 21.63
CA SER A 176 2.48 -3.71 23.06
C SER A 176 3.94 -4.01 23.41
N LEU A 177 4.47 -3.32 24.43
CA LEU A 177 5.84 -3.37 24.91
C LEU A 177 5.90 -3.98 26.32
N PRO A 178 5.47 -5.24 26.52
CA PRO A 178 5.50 -5.86 27.83
C PRO A 178 6.95 -6.13 28.30
N ARG A 179 7.17 -6.06 29.60
CA ARG A 179 8.46 -6.33 30.22
C ARG A 179 8.36 -7.51 31.16
N PHE A 180 9.00 -8.61 30.78
CA PHE A 180 9.13 -9.80 31.61
C PHE A 180 10.42 -10.55 31.30
N LYS A 181 11.06 -11.08 32.35
CA LYS A 181 12.32 -11.83 32.24
C LYS A 181 12.07 -13.22 31.67
N ARG A 182 12.95 -13.66 30.79
CA ARG A 182 13.06 -15.05 30.32
C ARG A 182 14.45 -15.58 30.55
N PRO A 183 14.62 -16.88 30.89
CA PRO A 183 15.93 -17.51 30.99
C PRO A 183 16.70 -17.37 29.69
N GLY A 184 17.96 -16.95 29.76
CA GLY A 184 18.83 -16.74 28.59
C GLY A 184 18.60 -15.43 27.81
N SER A 185 17.59 -14.61 28.13
CA SER A 185 17.38 -13.31 27.52
C SER A 185 17.97 -12.20 28.40
N PRO A 186 18.89 -11.37 27.89
CA PRO A 186 19.49 -10.29 28.67
C PRO A 186 18.51 -9.12 28.90
N TYR A 187 17.44 -9.00 28.08
CA TYR A 187 16.45 -7.95 28.12
C TYR A 187 15.07 -8.46 28.54
N ALA A 188 14.39 -7.70 29.38
CA ALA A 188 13.01 -7.98 29.80
C ALA A 188 11.98 -7.45 28.79
N LEU A 189 12.32 -6.40 28.02
CA LEU A 189 11.46 -5.85 26.97
C LEU A 189 11.13 -6.93 25.94
N LYS A 190 9.85 -7.02 25.61
CA LYS A 190 9.32 -7.86 24.51
C LYS A 190 8.39 -7.03 23.63
N LEU A 191 8.22 -7.45 22.40
CA LEU A 191 7.28 -6.89 21.45
C LEU A 191 6.16 -7.89 21.23
N GLN A 192 4.91 -7.43 21.32
CA GLN A 192 3.76 -8.25 21.01
C GLN A 192 2.89 -7.52 20.01
N LEU A 193 2.82 -8.04 18.79
CA LEU A 193 1.93 -7.51 17.76
C LEU A 193 0.50 -7.97 18.06
N ILE A 194 -0.45 -7.04 17.93
CA ILE A 194 -1.87 -7.26 18.19
C ILE A 194 -2.62 -6.83 16.93
N GLU A 195 -3.40 -7.77 16.38
CA GLU A 195 -4.22 -7.48 15.20
C GLU A 195 -5.26 -6.39 15.49
N ALA A 196 -5.49 -5.55 14.51
CA ALA A 196 -6.41 -4.43 14.55
C ALA A 196 -7.84 -4.81 14.97
N ALA A 197 -8.33 -5.98 14.55
CA ALA A 197 -9.67 -6.47 14.89
C ALA A 197 -9.85 -6.79 16.37
N ARG A 198 -8.76 -7.07 17.11
CA ARG A 198 -8.81 -7.32 18.54
C ARG A 198 -8.96 -6.06 19.38
N VAL A 199 -8.65 -4.90 18.80
CA VAL A 199 -8.83 -3.61 19.50
C VAL A 199 -10.22 -3.07 19.15
N CYS A 200 -11.14 -3.20 20.10
CA CYS A 200 -12.54 -2.82 19.95
C CYS A 200 -13.13 -2.40 21.29
N ASN A 201 -14.26 -1.69 21.25
CA ASN A 201 -14.90 -1.18 22.45
C ASN A 201 -15.33 -2.32 23.40
N PRO A 202 -15.11 -2.18 24.73
CA PRO A 202 -15.54 -3.16 25.71
C PRO A 202 -17.03 -3.46 25.57
N LYS A 203 -17.38 -4.74 25.68
CA LYS A 203 -18.76 -5.23 25.50
C LYS A 203 -19.38 -4.86 24.16
N LEU A 204 -18.56 -4.47 23.17
CA LEU A 204 -19.00 -4.01 21.84
C LEU A 204 -19.97 -2.82 21.91
N GLN A 205 -19.79 -1.94 22.88
CA GLN A 205 -20.60 -0.73 23.02
C GLN A 205 -20.34 0.25 21.87
N ALA A 206 -21.31 1.12 21.62
CA ALA A 206 -21.19 2.15 20.57
C ALA A 206 -20.04 3.12 20.84
N ASP A 207 -19.53 3.71 19.77
CA ASP A 207 -18.49 4.74 19.85
C ASP A 207 -19.02 6.00 20.55
N SER A 208 -18.13 6.67 21.26
CA SER A 208 -18.38 7.92 21.98
C SER A 208 -17.20 8.89 21.79
N ALA A 209 -17.35 10.13 22.23
CA ALA A 209 -16.29 11.14 22.13
C ALA A 209 -14.98 10.71 22.81
N ARG A 210 -15.05 9.94 23.91
CA ARG A 210 -13.89 9.48 24.67
C ARG A 210 -13.45 8.06 24.34
N LEU A 211 -14.29 7.25 23.72
CA LEU A 211 -13.98 5.86 23.38
C LEU A 211 -14.50 5.55 21.99
N SER A 212 -13.60 5.40 21.04
CA SER A 212 -13.93 5.09 19.63
C SER A 212 -13.02 4.00 19.11
N GLY A 213 -13.61 2.97 18.50
CA GLY A 213 -12.85 1.88 17.88
C GLY A 213 -11.87 1.18 18.83
N GLY A 214 -12.19 1.09 20.14
CA GLY A 214 -11.35 0.47 21.17
C GLY A 214 -10.24 1.37 21.73
N VAL A 215 -10.17 2.62 21.31
CA VAL A 215 -9.19 3.62 21.78
C VAL A 215 -9.87 4.60 22.72
N GLU A 216 -9.41 4.67 23.96
CA GLU A 216 -9.83 5.66 24.93
C GLU A 216 -8.99 6.92 24.79
N LYS A 217 -9.64 8.09 24.72
CA LYS A 217 -9.01 9.38 24.39
C LYS A 217 -9.23 10.40 25.50
N ASP A 218 -8.25 11.27 25.70
CA ASP A 218 -8.36 12.45 26.55
C ASP A 218 -9.19 13.56 25.86
N GLU A 219 -9.27 14.72 26.51
CA GLU A 219 -9.99 15.89 25.99
C GLU A 219 -9.36 16.52 24.75
N HIS A 220 -8.08 16.23 24.49
CA HIS A 220 -7.33 16.69 23.31
C HIS A 220 -7.30 15.65 22.18
N GLY A 221 -7.89 14.46 22.39
CA GLY A 221 -7.91 13.36 21.43
C GLY A 221 -6.66 12.49 21.49
N ALA A 222 -5.77 12.65 22.46
CA ALA A 222 -4.63 11.76 22.66
C ALA A 222 -5.09 10.41 23.25
N ALA A 223 -4.47 9.31 22.80
CA ALA A 223 -4.79 7.99 23.31
C ALA A 223 -4.32 7.82 24.75
N GLU A 224 -5.25 7.54 25.68
CA GLU A 224 -4.96 7.19 27.07
C GLU A 224 -4.80 5.68 27.27
N ALA A 225 -5.63 4.90 26.60
CA ALA A 225 -5.59 3.44 26.69
C ALA A 225 -6.23 2.76 25.49
N TYR A 226 -5.87 1.50 25.32
CA TYR A 226 -6.40 0.61 24.29
C TYR A 226 -7.12 -0.58 24.94
N HIS A 227 -8.30 -0.90 24.44
CA HIS A 227 -9.10 -2.03 24.90
C HIS A 227 -8.90 -3.21 23.98
N VAL A 228 -8.15 -4.20 24.44
CA VAL A 228 -7.77 -5.38 23.65
C VAL A 228 -8.62 -6.57 24.04
N LEU A 229 -9.36 -7.12 23.09
CA LEU A 229 -10.12 -8.35 23.26
C LEU A 229 -9.17 -9.55 23.43
N ASN A 230 -9.44 -10.41 24.39
CA ASN A 230 -8.61 -11.60 24.71
C ASN A 230 -8.48 -12.57 23.52
N GLN A 231 -9.43 -12.58 22.60
CA GLN A 231 -9.47 -13.46 21.42
C GLN A 231 -9.84 -12.67 20.18
N HIS A 232 -9.50 -13.20 19.01
CA HIS A 232 -9.91 -12.58 17.75
C HIS A 232 -11.43 -12.69 17.57
N PRO A 233 -12.15 -11.62 17.16
CA PRO A 233 -13.61 -11.65 17.00
C PRO A 233 -14.10 -12.72 16.01
N GLY A 234 -13.31 -13.01 14.99
CA GLY A 234 -13.56 -14.05 13.98
C GLY A 234 -13.10 -15.46 14.37
N ASN A 235 -12.82 -15.73 15.66
CA ASN A 235 -12.44 -17.07 16.09
C ASN A 235 -13.65 -18.02 16.11
N LEU A 236 -13.75 -18.90 15.13
CA LEU A 236 -14.85 -19.86 14.98
C LEU A 236 -14.92 -20.92 16.09
N ARG A 237 -13.86 -21.07 16.90
CA ARG A 237 -13.84 -22.02 18.02
C ARG A 237 -14.54 -21.49 19.26
N VAL A 238 -14.90 -20.21 19.26
CA VAL A 238 -15.55 -19.54 20.39
C VAL A 238 -17.04 -19.38 20.09
N TYR A 239 -17.84 -20.37 20.50
CA TYR A 239 -19.31 -20.34 20.34
C TYR A 239 -20.01 -19.37 21.28
N ASN A 240 -19.36 -18.96 22.37
CA ASN A 240 -20.01 -18.14 23.40
C ASN A 240 -19.31 -16.79 23.57
N ARG A 241 -19.94 -15.73 23.08
CA ARG A 241 -19.47 -14.34 23.27
C ARG A 241 -19.38 -13.92 24.75
N LYS A 242 -19.99 -14.68 25.68
CA LYS A 242 -19.85 -14.43 27.13
C LYS A 242 -18.44 -14.67 27.65
N SER A 243 -17.60 -15.42 26.92
CA SER A 243 -16.17 -15.61 27.23
C SER A 243 -15.26 -14.45 26.79
N TYR A 244 -15.82 -13.45 26.11
CA TYR A 244 -15.07 -12.27 25.71
C TYR A 244 -14.72 -11.43 26.94
N SER A 245 -13.44 -11.14 27.09
CA SER A 245 -12.91 -10.22 28.09
C SER A 245 -11.96 -9.23 27.43
N TRP A 246 -11.93 -8.02 27.94
CA TRP A 246 -11.07 -6.96 27.43
C TRP A 246 -10.00 -6.64 28.45
N THR A 247 -8.76 -6.55 27.98
CA THR A 247 -7.65 -6.03 28.76
C THR A 247 -7.46 -4.57 28.37
N LYS A 248 -7.53 -3.67 29.35
CA LYS A 248 -7.21 -2.26 29.17
C LYS A 248 -5.69 -2.08 29.27
N LEU A 249 -5.06 -1.72 28.16
CA LEU A 249 -3.63 -1.42 28.08
C LEU A 249 -3.46 0.11 28.08
N PRO A 250 -2.75 0.70 29.04
CA PRO A 250 -2.45 2.13 29.00
C PRO A 250 -1.52 2.44 27.81
N ALA A 251 -1.75 3.56 27.15
CA ALA A 251 -0.93 3.99 26.03
C ALA A 251 0.49 4.36 26.48
N PHE A 252 0.60 5.04 27.63
CA PHE A 252 1.86 5.52 28.18
C PHE A 252 2.01 5.13 29.65
N GLY A 253 3.25 4.99 30.08
CA GLY A 253 3.61 4.76 31.48
C GLY A 253 3.31 5.99 32.34
N LYS A 254 2.57 5.83 33.43
CA LYS A 254 2.14 6.94 34.30
C LYS A 254 3.31 7.75 34.88
N THR A 255 4.42 7.08 35.17
CA THR A 255 5.61 7.71 35.79
C THR A 255 6.68 8.08 34.78
N SER A 256 6.89 7.22 33.80
CA SER A 256 7.94 7.40 32.79
C SER A 256 7.54 8.22 31.59
N GLY A 257 6.23 8.35 31.31
CA GLY A 257 5.74 8.91 30.05
C GLY A 257 6.09 8.08 28.80
N ALA A 258 6.84 6.98 28.95
CA ALA A 258 7.25 6.16 27.84
C ALA A 258 6.05 5.41 27.23
N PRO A 259 6.02 5.18 25.92
CA PRO A 259 4.95 4.42 25.29
C PRO A 259 4.96 2.96 25.76
N LEU A 260 3.80 2.42 26.11
CA LEU A 260 3.58 1.03 26.45
C LEU A 260 2.90 0.27 25.30
N VAL A 261 2.22 0.99 24.43
CA VAL A 261 1.61 0.47 23.21
C VAL A 261 1.91 1.45 22.09
N LEU A 262 2.42 0.95 20.99
CA LEU A 262 2.58 1.70 19.75
C LEU A 262 1.38 1.40 18.86
N HIS A 263 0.72 2.44 18.36
CA HIS A 263 -0.38 2.33 17.42
C HIS A 263 0.10 2.83 16.05
N LEU A 264 0.35 1.90 15.15
CA LEU A 264 0.90 2.17 13.82
C LEU A 264 -0.23 2.29 12.82
N PHE A 265 -0.51 3.49 12.35
CA PHE A 265 -1.46 3.74 11.26
C PHE A 265 -1.12 5.04 10.53
N ASP A 266 -1.57 5.14 9.29
CA ASP A 266 -1.41 6.33 8.47
C ASP A 266 -2.60 7.27 8.72
N LYS A 267 -2.32 8.41 9.35
CA LYS A 267 -3.33 9.39 9.74
C LYS A 267 -3.60 10.34 8.58
N THR A 268 -4.70 10.17 7.88
CA THR A 268 -5.09 10.98 6.72
C THR A 268 -5.98 12.18 7.07
N ARG A 269 -6.64 12.15 8.26
CA ARG A 269 -7.51 13.23 8.73
C ARG A 269 -7.22 13.60 10.18
N PRO A 270 -7.23 14.91 10.56
CA PRO A 270 -7.19 15.30 11.96
C PRO A 270 -8.36 14.68 12.73
N GLY A 271 -8.12 14.19 13.95
CA GLY A 271 -9.15 13.53 14.77
C GLY A 271 -9.44 12.06 14.42
N GLN A 272 -8.83 11.52 13.39
CA GLN A 272 -8.95 10.09 13.03
C GLN A 272 -8.34 9.20 14.12
N THR A 273 -9.09 8.19 14.56
CA THR A 273 -8.69 7.28 15.63
C THR A 273 -8.12 5.96 15.12
N ARG A 274 -8.57 5.45 13.98
CA ARG A 274 -8.14 4.16 13.40
C ARG A 274 -7.66 4.33 11.96
N GLY A 275 -6.76 3.47 11.55
CA GLY A 275 -6.25 3.44 10.17
C GLY A 275 -7.24 2.81 9.18
N VAL A 276 -7.05 3.12 7.89
CA VAL A 276 -7.82 2.57 6.77
C VAL A 276 -6.92 1.64 5.96
N PRO A 277 -7.39 0.45 5.55
CA PRO A 277 -6.61 -0.46 4.71
C PRO A 277 -6.11 0.20 3.43
N TYR A 278 -4.86 -0.10 3.07
CA TYR A 278 -4.20 0.43 1.87
C TYR A 278 -4.98 0.13 0.58
N LEU A 279 -5.62 -1.04 0.51
CA LEU A 279 -6.42 -1.45 -0.64
C LEU A 279 -7.82 -0.82 -0.69
N ALA A 280 -8.28 -0.12 0.37
CA ALA A 280 -9.64 0.41 0.45
C ALA A 280 -10.13 1.16 -0.81
N PRO A 281 -9.35 2.09 -1.42
CA PRO A 281 -9.80 2.84 -2.59
C PRO A 281 -9.93 1.99 -3.86
N VAL A 282 -9.34 0.80 -3.90
CA VAL A 282 -9.27 -0.06 -5.11
C VAL A 282 -10.01 -1.39 -4.98
N VAL A 283 -10.63 -1.66 -3.83
CA VAL A 283 -11.40 -2.91 -3.59
C VAL A 283 -12.39 -3.19 -4.70
N GLU A 284 -13.20 -2.19 -5.08
CA GLU A 284 -14.21 -2.34 -6.12
C GLU A 284 -13.59 -2.61 -7.49
N LEU A 285 -12.57 -1.82 -7.88
CA LEU A 285 -11.87 -1.99 -9.15
C LEU A 285 -11.21 -3.36 -9.28
N LEU A 286 -10.57 -3.84 -8.21
CA LEU A 286 -9.95 -5.17 -8.18
C LEU A 286 -10.98 -6.30 -8.34
N LYS A 287 -12.15 -6.16 -7.69
CA LYS A 287 -13.26 -7.13 -7.83
C LYS A 287 -13.85 -7.12 -9.24
N GLN A 288 -14.06 -5.92 -9.82
CA GLN A 288 -14.56 -5.78 -11.19
C GLN A 288 -13.57 -6.35 -12.20
N LEU A 289 -12.28 -6.08 -12.04
CA LEU A 289 -11.23 -6.65 -12.88
C LEU A 289 -11.22 -8.19 -12.79
N GLY A 290 -11.31 -8.76 -11.58
CA GLY A 290 -11.40 -10.21 -11.40
C GLY A 290 -12.59 -10.80 -12.14
N ARG A 291 -13.79 -10.24 -11.97
CA ARG A 291 -15.01 -10.70 -12.69
C ARG A 291 -14.87 -10.60 -14.20
N TYR A 292 -14.25 -9.53 -14.68
CA TYR A 292 -14.04 -9.36 -16.13
C TYR A 292 -13.07 -10.40 -16.69
N THR A 293 -11.95 -10.64 -16.00
CA THR A 293 -10.98 -11.66 -16.41
C THR A 293 -11.57 -13.07 -16.36
N ASP A 294 -12.34 -13.40 -15.32
CA ASP A 294 -13.05 -14.69 -15.22
C ASP A 294 -14.05 -14.89 -16.37
N ALA A 295 -14.85 -13.85 -16.65
CA ALA A 295 -15.81 -13.88 -17.76
C ALA A 295 -15.11 -14.05 -19.13
N GLU A 296 -13.94 -13.40 -19.31
CA GLU A 296 -13.17 -13.50 -20.54
C GLU A 296 -12.53 -14.89 -20.71
N VAL A 297 -12.01 -15.48 -19.63
CA VAL A 297 -11.52 -16.87 -19.62
C VAL A 297 -12.65 -17.85 -19.95
N MET A 298 -13.82 -17.71 -19.31
CA MET A 298 -14.98 -18.56 -19.61
C MET A 298 -15.44 -18.42 -21.06
N ALA A 299 -15.50 -17.19 -21.58
CA ALA A 299 -15.84 -16.95 -22.96
C ALA A 299 -14.80 -17.53 -23.94
N ALA A 300 -13.50 -17.53 -23.58
CA ALA A 300 -12.46 -18.20 -24.36
C ALA A 300 -12.61 -19.72 -24.36
N VAL A 301 -12.95 -20.31 -23.20
CA VAL A 301 -13.24 -21.76 -23.09
C VAL A 301 -14.46 -22.11 -23.95
N VAL A 302 -15.57 -21.37 -23.84
CA VAL A 302 -16.78 -21.60 -24.64
C VAL A 302 -16.52 -21.45 -26.14
N SER A 303 -15.71 -20.45 -26.54
CA SER A 303 -15.37 -20.28 -27.96
C SER A 303 -14.43 -21.36 -28.50
N GLY A 304 -13.67 -22.02 -27.62
CA GLY A 304 -12.87 -23.20 -27.98
C GLY A 304 -13.69 -24.46 -28.14
N MET A 305 -14.90 -24.47 -27.59
CA MET A 305 -15.90 -25.51 -27.85
C MET A 305 -16.66 -25.12 -29.12
N LEU A 306 -16.41 -25.80 -30.23
CA LEU A 306 -17.07 -25.54 -31.51
C LEU A 306 -18.58 -25.71 -31.32
N THR A 307 -19.33 -24.62 -31.23
CA THR A 307 -20.79 -24.62 -31.19
C THR A 307 -21.27 -24.54 -32.63
N VAL A 308 -21.75 -25.65 -33.14
CA VAL A 308 -22.33 -25.77 -34.47
C VAL A 308 -23.84 -25.80 -34.30
N PHE A 309 -24.56 -24.89 -34.93
CA PHE A 309 -26.00 -24.93 -35.04
C PHE A 309 -26.38 -25.49 -36.40
N VAL A 310 -27.18 -26.54 -36.40
CA VAL A 310 -27.79 -27.08 -37.61
C VAL A 310 -29.17 -26.42 -37.74
N THR A 311 -29.35 -25.58 -38.76
CA THR A 311 -30.63 -24.94 -39.05
C THR A 311 -31.27 -25.64 -40.22
N ASN A 312 -32.58 -25.95 -40.13
CA ASN A 312 -33.35 -26.55 -41.20
C ASN A 312 -34.39 -25.58 -41.73
N GLU A 313 -34.32 -25.21 -43.01
CA GLU A 313 -35.24 -24.27 -43.67
C GLU A 313 -36.65 -24.91 -43.89
N ALA A 314 -36.79 -26.21 -43.76
CA ALA A 314 -38.05 -26.93 -44.06
C ALA A 314 -39.06 -26.98 -42.89
N GLY A 315 -38.76 -26.36 -41.74
CA GLY A 315 -39.70 -26.26 -40.62
C GLY A 315 -40.01 -27.56 -39.86
N SER A 316 -39.30 -28.64 -40.16
CA SER A 316 -39.34 -29.86 -39.36
C SER A 316 -38.35 -29.81 -38.22
N PRO A 317 -38.67 -30.34 -37.03
CA PRO A 317 -37.71 -30.37 -35.93
C PRO A 317 -36.46 -31.14 -36.36
N ALA A 318 -35.32 -30.48 -36.35
CA ALA A 318 -34.03 -30.97 -36.82
C ALA A 318 -33.45 -32.13 -35.98
N ILE A 319 -34.08 -32.46 -34.86
CA ILE A 319 -33.68 -33.56 -33.96
C ILE A 319 -34.96 -34.26 -33.51
N GLY A 320 -35.40 -35.20 -34.34
CA GLY A 320 -36.38 -36.20 -33.99
C GLY A 320 -35.92 -37.56 -34.56
N PRO A 321 -36.34 -38.65 -34.01
CA PRO A 321 -36.02 -39.94 -34.58
C PRO A 321 -36.47 -39.93 -36.04
N ALA A 322 -35.49 -40.12 -36.95
CA ALA A 322 -35.80 -40.30 -38.35
C ALA A 322 -36.81 -41.46 -38.42
N ALA A 323 -38.01 -41.19 -38.94
CA ALA A 323 -38.97 -42.23 -39.23
C ALA A 323 -38.30 -43.17 -40.24
N THR A 324 -37.77 -44.25 -39.73
CA THR A 324 -37.27 -45.34 -40.59
C THR A 324 -38.45 -46.00 -41.25
N ILE A 325 -38.27 -46.49 -42.46
CA ILE A 325 -39.29 -47.18 -43.25
C ILE A 325 -39.95 -48.31 -42.45
N ASP A 326 -39.33 -48.79 -41.39
CA ASP A 326 -39.82 -49.88 -40.53
C ASP A 326 -40.68 -49.40 -39.32
N ASN A 327 -40.87 -48.11 -39.08
CA ASN A 327 -41.75 -47.62 -38.02
C ASN A 327 -42.58 -46.41 -38.46
N PRO A 328 -43.64 -46.61 -39.24
CA PRO A 328 -44.47 -45.49 -39.79
C PRO A 328 -45.43 -44.86 -38.77
N THR A 329 -45.49 -45.37 -37.55
CA THR A 329 -46.31 -44.85 -36.45
C THR A 329 -45.43 -44.45 -35.27
N GLY A 330 -44.42 -43.56 -35.50
CA GLY A 330 -43.52 -43.10 -34.43
C GLY A 330 -44.28 -42.80 -33.13
N ASP A 331 -44.05 -43.65 -32.15
CA ASP A 331 -44.61 -43.46 -30.82
C ASP A 331 -43.98 -42.18 -30.19
N PRO A 332 -44.77 -41.18 -29.78
CA PRO A 332 -44.23 -39.94 -29.21
C PRO A 332 -43.54 -40.10 -27.84
N ALA A 333 -43.41 -41.33 -27.36
CA ALA A 333 -42.89 -41.62 -26.03
C ALA A 333 -41.41 -42.01 -26.01
N GLU A 334 -40.72 -42.20 -27.15
CA GLU A 334 -39.28 -42.44 -27.11
C GLU A 334 -38.50 -41.12 -27.12
N GLN A 335 -38.26 -40.64 -25.93
CA GLN A 335 -37.32 -39.50 -25.72
C GLN A 335 -35.96 -39.91 -26.30
N VAL A 336 -35.56 -39.24 -27.37
CA VAL A 336 -34.18 -39.34 -27.88
C VAL A 336 -33.24 -38.93 -26.76
N ASP A 337 -32.45 -39.87 -26.28
CA ASP A 337 -31.39 -39.63 -25.34
C ASP A 337 -30.32 -38.75 -26.01
N THR A 338 -30.36 -37.43 -25.72
CA THR A 338 -29.41 -36.45 -26.22
C THR A 338 -28.09 -36.50 -25.46
N THR A 339 -27.96 -37.36 -24.43
CA THR A 339 -26.72 -37.49 -23.64
C THR A 339 -25.58 -38.19 -24.38
N GLY A 340 -25.88 -38.80 -25.56
CA GLY A 340 -24.89 -39.50 -26.40
C GLY A 340 -24.22 -38.66 -27.49
N LEU A 341 -24.57 -37.38 -27.65
CA LEU A 341 -23.93 -36.50 -28.63
C LEU A 341 -22.69 -35.81 -28.00
N GLU A 342 -21.65 -36.57 -27.76
CA GLU A 342 -20.33 -36.04 -27.45
C GLU A 342 -19.65 -35.57 -28.75
N LEU A 343 -19.56 -34.24 -28.95
CA LEU A 343 -18.73 -33.63 -29.98
C LEU A 343 -17.26 -33.71 -29.54
N GLY A 344 -16.56 -34.76 -29.98
CA GLY A 344 -15.10 -34.86 -29.78
C GLY A 344 -14.32 -34.04 -30.81
N TYR A 345 -13.04 -33.81 -30.54
CA TYR A 345 -12.12 -33.17 -31.49
C TYR A 345 -12.11 -33.91 -32.82
N GLY A 346 -12.49 -33.24 -33.92
CA GLY A 346 -12.50 -33.81 -35.24
C GLY A 346 -13.77 -34.61 -35.59
N SER A 347 -14.87 -34.48 -34.84
CA SER A 347 -16.14 -35.10 -35.16
C SER A 347 -16.69 -34.55 -36.48
N VAL A 348 -17.03 -35.45 -37.42
CA VAL A 348 -17.71 -35.11 -38.68
C VAL A 348 -19.17 -35.41 -38.52
N VAL A 349 -20.02 -34.40 -38.53
CA VAL A 349 -21.48 -34.54 -38.46
C VAL A 349 -22.02 -34.59 -39.88
N GLY A 350 -22.70 -35.67 -40.26
CA GLY A 350 -23.41 -35.77 -41.53
C GLY A 350 -24.69 -34.91 -41.49
N LEU A 351 -24.89 -34.04 -42.48
CA LEU A 351 -26.06 -33.19 -42.60
C LEU A 351 -27.10 -33.84 -43.52
N LEU A 352 -28.38 -33.67 -43.20
CA LEU A 352 -29.48 -34.04 -44.04
C LEU A 352 -29.72 -33.00 -45.16
N PRO A 353 -30.35 -33.42 -46.30
CA PRO A 353 -30.68 -32.45 -47.35
C PRO A 353 -31.59 -31.33 -46.84
N GLY A 354 -31.14 -30.09 -46.98
CA GLY A 354 -31.83 -28.88 -46.49
C GLY A 354 -31.31 -28.31 -45.17
N GLU A 355 -30.36 -28.99 -44.52
CA GLU A 355 -29.71 -28.50 -43.33
C GLU A 355 -28.49 -27.62 -43.67
N LYS A 356 -28.35 -26.54 -42.97
CA LYS A 356 -27.20 -25.64 -43.07
C LYS A 356 -26.49 -25.56 -41.73
N VAL A 357 -25.18 -25.59 -41.77
CA VAL A 357 -24.34 -25.35 -40.59
C VAL A 357 -24.14 -23.86 -40.45
N ASP A 358 -24.65 -23.31 -39.38
CA ASP A 358 -24.32 -21.93 -38.99
C ASP A 358 -23.32 -21.97 -37.85
N THR A 359 -22.12 -21.47 -38.12
CA THR A 359 -21.08 -21.37 -37.11
C THR A 359 -21.16 -19.98 -36.46
N VAL A 360 -21.53 -19.94 -35.19
CA VAL A 360 -21.43 -18.73 -34.42
C VAL A 360 -19.93 -18.43 -34.22
N SER A 361 -19.43 -17.43 -34.96
CA SER A 361 -18.08 -16.89 -34.70
C SER A 361 -18.17 -15.99 -33.48
N PRO A 362 -17.58 -16.37 -32.34
CA PRO A 362 -17.70 -15.57 -31.11
C PRO A 362 -16.85 -14.28 -31.12
N GLY A 363 -16.40 -13.81 -32.29
CA GLY A 363 -15.64 -12.55 -32.40
C GLY A 363 -14.29 -12.55 -31.66
N ARG A 364 -13.64 -13.71 -31.57
CA ARG A 364 -12.38 -13.87 -30.86
C ARG A 364 -11.19 -14.03 -31.82
N PRO A 365 -9.96 -13.58 -31.42
CA PRO A 365 -9.55 -13.04 -30.12
C PRO A 365 -10.08 -11.62 -29.86
N ASN A 366 -10.39 -11.32 -28.58
CA ASN A 366 -10.81 -9.98 -28.15
C ASN A 366 -9.58 -9.04 -28.10
N THR A 367 -9.37 -8.28 -29.16
CA THR A 367 -8.24 -7.34 -29.27
C THR A 367 -8.32 -6.16 -28.27
N ALA A 368 -9.50 -5.90 -27.72
CA ALA A 368 -9.71 -4.83 -26.74
C ALA A 368 -9.41 -5.29 -25.29
N PHE A 369 -9.19 -6.57 -25.04
CA PHE A 369 -8.98 -7.11 -23.68
C PHE A 369 -7.75 -6.50 -23.01
N ASP A 370 -6.58 -6.62 -23.62
CA ASP A 370 -5.32 -6.16 -23.03
C ASP A 370 -5.30 -4.64 -22.79
N PRO A 371 -5.65 -3.76 -23.75
CA PRO A 371 -5.71 -2.32 -23.51
C PRO A 371 -6.68 -1.92 -22.40
N PHE A 372 -7.82 -2.59 -22.28
CA PHE A 372 -8.82 -2.32 -21.25
C PHE A 372 -8.32 -2.71 -19.86
N VAL A 373 -7.76 -3.91 -19.71
CA VAL A 373 -7.14 -4.38 -18.46
C VAL A 373 -6.02 -3.46 -18.02
N GLN A 374 -5.13 -3.05 -18.95
CA GLN A 374 -4.06 -2.11 -18.65
C GLN A 374 -4.59 -0.75 -18.18
N ALA A 375 -5.68 -0.24 -18.76
CA ALA A 375 -6.29 1.02 -18.34
C ALA A 375 -6.79 0.96 -16.89
N ILE A 376 -7.42 -0.15 -16.49
CA ILE A 376 -7.87 -0.37 -15.10
C ILE A 376 -6.66 -0.51 -14.17
N LEU A 377 -5.64 -1.27 -14.55
CA LEU A 377 -4.43 -1.46 -13.74
C LEU A 377 -3.67 -0.15 -13.52
N ARG A 378 -3.65 0.76 -14.51
CA ARG A 378 -3.08 2.11 -14.32
C ARG A 378 -3.85 2.92 -13.29
N GLN A 379 -5.20 2.86 -13.29
CA GLN A 379 -6.01 3.53 -12.26
C GLN A 379 -5.75 2.96 -10.87
N ILE A 380 -5.61 1.63 -10.75
CA ILE A 380 -5.22 0.96 -9.50
C ILE A 380 -3.84 1.42 -9.06
N GLY A 381 -2.86 1.48 -9.99
CA GLY A 381 -1.50 1.94 -9.72
C GLY A 381 -1.47 3.37 -9.16
N VAL A 382 -2.23 4.29 -9.77
CA VAL A 382 -2.35 5.68 -9.29
C VAL A 382 -2.91 5.74 -7.88
N ALA A 383 -3.95 4.97 -7.57
CA ALA A 383 -4.56 4.94 -6.24
C ALA A 383 -3.66 4.32 -5.16
N LEU A 384 -2.77 3.41 -5.55
CA LEU A 384 -1.81 2.74 -4.68
C LEU A 384 -0.42 3.41 -4.67
N GLU A 385 -0.25 4.53 -5.36
CA GLU A 385 1.06 5.20 -5.52
C GLU A 385 2.16 4.25 -6.05
N LEU A 386 1.77 3.26 -6.89
CA LEU A 386 2.69 2.31 -7.52
C LEU A 386 2.67 2.48 -9.04
N PRO A 387 3.82 2.73 -9.68
CA PRO A 387 3.91 2.71 -11.13
C PRO A 387 3.39 1.40 -11.72
N PHE A 388 2.78 1.48 -12.89
CA PHE A 388 2.19 0.33 -13.59
C PHE A 388 3.21 -0.80 -13.77
N GLU A 389 4.45 -0.49 -14.13
CA GLU A 389 5.54 -1.42 -14.35
C GLU A 389 5.89 -2.23 -13.09
N LEU A 390 5.84 -1.59 -11.92
CA LEU A 390 6.06 -2.27 -10.63
C LEU A 390 4.84 -3.08 -10.19
N LEU A 391 3.62 -2.60 -10.50
CA LEU A 391 2.39 -3.27 -10.13
C LEU A 391 2.25 -4.63 -10.84
N ILE A 392 2.52 -4.66 -12.16
CA ILE A 392 2.43 -5.87 -12.99
C ILE A 392 3.79 -6.58 -13.19
N LYS A 393 4.89 -5.98 -12.72
CA LYS A 393 6.26 -6.48 -12.89
C LYS A 393 6.66 -6.68 -14.37
N HIS A 394 6.19 -5.79 -15.23
CA HIS A 394 6.43 -5.84 -16.67
C HIS A 394 6.98 -4.51 -17.17
N PHE A 395 8.20 -4.54 -17.69
CA PHE A 395 8.97 -3.36 -18.11
C PHE A 395 9.09 -3.36 -19.64
N THR A 396 8.10 -2.78 -20.32
CA THR A 396 8.09 -2.59 -21.78
C THR A 396 8.41 -1.15 -22.19
N ALA A 397 8.44 -0.22 -21.24
CA ALA A 397 8.73 1.18 -21.49
C ALA A 397 10.21 1.38 -21.90
N SER A 398 10.50 2.51 -22.57
CA SER A 398 11.87 2.92 -22.83
C SER A 398 12.67 3.03 -21.53
N TYR A 399 13.99 2.86 -21.62
CA TYR A 399 14.90 2.96 -20.46
C TYR A 399 14.67 4.23 -19.63
N SER A 400 14.52 5.39 -20.29
CA SER A 400 14.28 6.67 -19.61
C SER A 400 12.93 6.73 -18.90
N ALA A 401 11.87 6.19 -19.49
CA ALA A 401 10.54 6.14 -18.87
C ALA A 401 10.51 5.16 -17.67
N ALA A 402 11.13 3.99 -17.82
CA ALA A 402 11.26 3.02 -16.72
C ALA A 402 12.07 3.60 -15.55
N ARG A 403 13.13 4.36 -15.83
CA ARG A 403 13.93 5.03 -14.81
C ARG A 403 13.11 6.09 -14.07
N ALA A 404 12.40 6.96 -14.77
CA ALA A 404 11.56 7.98 -14.15
C ALA A 404 10.47 7.37 -13.25
N ALA A 405 9.81 6.28 -13.70
CA ALA A 405 8.83 5.56 -12.90
C ALA A 405 9.45 4.93 -11.64
N LEU A 406 10.67 4.41 -11.74
CA LEU A 406 11.36 3.85 -10.56
C LEU A 406 11.81 4.94 -9.58
N GLU A 407 12.26 6.11 -10.06
CA GLU A 407 12.63 7.25 -9.21
C GLU A 407 11.41 7.74 -8.42
N GLU A 408 10.25 7.93 -9.07
CA GLU A 408 8.99 8.29 -8.40
C GLU A 408 8.57 7.26 -7.34
N ALA A 409 8.69 5.96 -7.68
CA ALA A 409 8.40 4.89 -6.73
C ALA A 409 9.37 4.89 -5.54
N CYS A 410 10.65 5.23 -5.73
CA CYS A 410 11.63 5.34 -4.64
C CYS A 410 11.23 6.42 -3.63
N ASP A 411 10.78 7.59 -4.08
CA ASP A 411 10.31 8.66 -3.20
C ASP A 411 9.12 8.21 -2.33
N TYR A 412 8.18 7.46 -2.92
CA TYR A 412 7.08 6.84 -2.17
C TYR A 412 7.60 5.84 -1.13
N PHE A 413 8.51 4.93 -1.50
CA PHE A 413 9.03 3.93 -0.57
C PHE A 413 9.88 4.56 0.54
N GLU A 414 10.65 5.62 0.26
CA GLU A 414 11.41 6.36 1.27
C GLU A 414 10.49 7.04 2.28
N ARG A 415 9.41 7.67 1.83
CA ARG A 415 8.37 8.25 2.70
C ARG A 415 7.75 7.18 3.60
N ARG A 416 7.40 6.01 3.06
CA ARG A 416 6.84 4.89 3.83
C ARG A 416 7.85 4.29 4.80
N ARG A 417 9.13 4.21 4.41
CA ARG A 417 10.23 3.80 5.28
C ARG A 417 10.41 4.76 6.45
N HIS A 418 10.44 6.06 6.18
CA HIS A 418 10.52 7.08 7.23
C HIS A 418 9.35 6.99 8.21
N TRP A 419 8.14 6.78 7.70
CA TRP A 419 6.96 6.55 8.54
C TRP A 419 7.15 5.33 9.46
N LEU A 420 7.58 4.19 8.93
CA LEU A 420 7.82 2.97 9.72
C LEU A 420 8.93 3.16 10.75
N VAL A 421 9.98 3.86 10.40
CA VAL A 421 11.06 4.25 11.32
C VAL A 421 10.48 5.04 12.49
N THR A 422 9.77 6.11 12.19
CA THR A 422 9.23 7.03 13.21
C THR A 422 8.20 6.37 14.11
N MET A 423 7.29 5.57 13.53
CA MET A 423 6.18 4.99 14.28
C MET A 423 6.54 3.69 15.02
N PHE A 424 7.56 2.95 14.57
CA PHE A 424 7.89 1.64 15.10
C PHE A 424 9.35 1.48 15.49
N CYS A 425 10.28 1.66 14.54
CA CYS A 425 11.68 1.29 14.78
C CYS A 425 12.35 2.16 15.83
N GLN A 426 12.17 3.46 15.75
CA GLN A 426 12.73 4.43 16.69
C GLN A 426 12.18 4.24 18.12
N PRO A 427 10.86 4.13 18.36
CA PRO A 427 10.34 3.87 19.70
C PRO A 427 10.84 2.56 20.30
N VAL A 428 11.05 1.52 19.48
CA VAL A 428 11.63 0.25 19.96
C VAL A 428 13.09 0.43 20.33
N TYR A 429 13.89 1.16 19.53
CA TYR A 429 15.26 1.49 19.87
C TYR A 429 15.34 2.23 21.20
N GLU A 430 14.53 3.27 21.37
CA GLU A 430 14.45 4.05 22.60
C GLU A 430 14.12 3.17 23.81
N ALA A 431 13.18 2.23 23.67
CA ALA A 431 12.79 1.33 24.74
C ALA A 431 13.91 0.34 25.13
N VAL A 432 14.66 -0.19 24.14
CA VAL A 432 15.81 -1.10 24.36
C VAL A 432 16.98 -0.34 25.01
N ILE A 433 17.37 0.82 24.49
CA ILE A 433 18.49 1.60 25.01
C ILE A 433 18.16 2.12 26.41
N THR A 434 16.93 2.56 26.66
CA THR A 434 16.49 2.94 28.02
C THR A 434 16.65 1.77 29.01
N GLU A 435 16.31 0.55 28.61
CA GLU A 435 16.51 -0.64 29.45
C GLU A 435 17.99 -0.96 29.63
N ALA A 436 18.81 -0.83 28.58
CA ALA A 436 20.26 -1.03 28.67
C ALA A 436 20.93 -0.06 29.67
N ILE A 437 20.52 1.23 29.64
CA ILE A 437 21.01 2.23 30.58
C ILE A 437 20.49 1.96 32.00
N ALA A 438 19.20 1.62 32.15
CA ALA A 438 18.60 1.32 33.45
C ALA A 438 19.22 0.08 34.13
N THR A 439 19.70 -0.89 33.35
CA THR A 439 20.39 -2.11 33.85
C THR A 439 21.89 -1.92 34.00
N GLY A 440 22.45 -0.77 33.71
CA GLY A 440 23.87 -0.45 33.81
C GLY A 440 24.75 -1.06 32.71
N ARG A 441 24.16 -1.55 31.62
CA ARG A 441 24.90 -2.08 30.45
C ARG A 441 25.48 -0.99 29.57
N LEU A 442 24.82 0.18 29.53
CA LEU A 442 25.30 1.41 28.89
C LEU A 442 25.37 2.54 29.92
N SER A 443 26.42 3.34 29.87
CA SER A 443 26.58 4.52 30.72
C SER A 443 26.10 5.76 29.94
N ALA A 444 25.10 6.45 30.48
CA ALA A 444 24.57 7.69 29.89
C ALA A 444 24.25 8.70 31.01
N PRO A 445 25.24 9.48 31.44
CA PRO A 445 25.05 10.45 32.51
C PRO A 445 23.93 11.44 32.20
N GLY A 446 23.05 11.70 33.16
CA GLY A 446 21.94 12.65 33.01
C GLY A 446 20.72 12.12 32.27
N PHE A 447 20.76 10.91 31.72
CA PHE A 447 19.70 10.35 30.87
C PHE A 447 18.30 10.36 31.50
N PHE A 448 18.17 10.05 32.78
CA PHE A 448 16.88 10.03 33.48
C PHE A 448 16.55 11.35 34.20
N ALA A 449 17.52 12.25 34.30
CA ALA A 449 17.37 13.50 35.08
C ALA A 449 16.91 14.68 34.21
N ASP A 450 17.37 14.75 32.96
CA ASP A 450 17.12 15.85 32.04
C ASP A 450 16.52 15.35 30.71
N PRO A 451 15.31 15.82 30.32
CA PRO A 451 14.71 15.48 29.05
C PRO A 451 15.54 15.86 27.81
N LEU A 452 16.37 16.92 27.90
CA LEU A 452 17.25 17.33 26.81
C LEU A 452 18.37 16.30 26.61
N LEU A 453 19.04 15.92 27.71
CA LEU A 453 20.07 14.88 27.68
C LEU A 453 19.48 13.53 27.26
N HIS A 454 18.26 13.20 27.72
CA HIS A 454 17.55 11.99 27.30
C HIS A 454 17.44 11.92 25.77
N ARG A 455 17.00 13.00 25.12
CA ARG A 455 16.90 13.06 23.65
C ARG A 455 18.25 13.02 22.95
N ALA A 456 19.25 13.70 23.51
CA ALA A 456 20.60 13.76 22.94
C ALA A 456 21.26 12.37 22.84
N TRP A 457 21.00 11.47 23.80
CA TRP A 457 21.48 10.10 23.79
C TRP A 457 20.73 9.16 22.83
N LEU A 458 19.56 9.53 22.34
CA LEU A 458 18.68 8.63 21.57
C LEU A 458 18.63 8.97 20.06
N GLY A 459 19.50 9.86 19.59
CA GLY A 459 19.61 10.19 18.17
C GLY A 459 20.01 8.96 17.34
N THR A 460 19.37 8.77 16.19
CA THR A 460 19.64 7.65 15.28
C THR A 460 19.42 8.02 13.83
N THR A 461 20.06 7.26 12.96
CA THR A 461 19.74 7.20 11.54
C THR A 461 19.40 5.75 11.19
N TRP A 462 18.39 5.55 10.36
CA TRP A 462 17.95 4.22 9.92
C TRP A 462 18.17 4.04 8.44
N THR A 463 18.70 2.89 8.07
CA THR A 463 18.94 2.53 6.66
C THR A 463 18.24 1.22 6.34
N GLY A 464 17.70 1.15 5.12
CA GLY A 464 17.16 -0.10 4.57
C GLY A 464 18.03 -0.63 3.43
N ASP A 465 17.58 -1.70 2.81
CA ASP A 465 18.24 -2.23 1.63
C ASP A 465 18.32 -1.17 0.53
N ALA A 466 19.43 -1.16 -0.19
CA ALA A 466 19.63 -0.29 -1.34
C ALA A 466 18.63 -0.61 -2.44
N TYR A 467 18.17 0.41 -3.16
CA TYR A 467 17.38 0.21 -4.35
C TYR A 467 18.27 -0.29 -5.50
N THR A 468 17.75 -1.22 -6.29
CA THR A 468 18.48 -1.76 -7.44
C THR A 468 18.73 -0.67 -8.46
N GLN A 469 19.98 -0.45 -8.81
CA GLN A 469 20.41 0.53 -9.81
C GLN A 469 20.27 -0.07 -11.21
N LEU A 470 19.73 0.70 -12.16
CA LEU A 470 19.58 0.27 -13.56
C LEU A 470 20.91 0.32 -14.34
N ASP A 471 21.77 1.29 -14.02
CA ASP A 471 23.09 1.45 -14.63
C ASP A 471 24.14 1.67 -13.53
N PRO A 472 24.74 0.60 -13.01
CA PRO A 472 25.71 0.70 -11.92
C PRO A 472 26.93 1.57 -12.24
N LEU A 473 27.38 1.60 -13.49
CA LEU A 473 28.56 2.38 -13.87
C LEU A 473 28.30 3.88 -13.84
N LYS A 474 27.15 4.32 -14.38
CA LYS A 474 26.77 5.75 -14.33
C LYS A 474 26.52 6.20 -12.91
N GLU A 475 25.87 5.37 -12.09
CA GLU A 475 25.61 5.69 -10.68
C GLU A 475 26.90 5.78 -9.87
N ILE A 476 27.86 4.85 -10.04
CA ILE A 476 29.15 4.91 -9.35
C ILE A 476 29.92 6.16 -9.76
N ASN A 477 29.92 6.53 -11.05
CA ASN A 477 30.57 7.75 -11.53
C ASN A 477 29.89 9.00 -10.97
N ALA A 478 28.56 9.03 -10.91
CA ALA A 478 27.80 10.13 -10.30
C ALA A 478 28.08 10.25 -8.78
N ALA A 479 28.13 9.11 -8.07
CA ALA A 479 28.48 9.06 -6.66
C ALA A 479 29.91 9.59 -6.42
N ALA A 480 30.88 9.14 -7.20
CA ALA A 480 32.26 9.64 -7.14
C ALA A 480 32.34 11.17 -7.33
N LYS A 481 31.56 11.70 -8.31
CA LYS A 481 31.49 13.15 -8.57
C LYS A 481 30.81 13.91 -7.42
N ARG A 482 29.74 13.38 -6.81
CA ARG A 482 29.08 14.02 -5.66
C ARG A 482 30.02 14.12 -4.46
N VAL A 483 30.80 13.06 -4.20
CA VAL A 483 31.81 13.07 -3.12
C VAL A 483 32.98 14.02 -3.44
N GLU A 484 33.47 14.00 -4.69
CA GLU A 484 34.54 14.92 -5.15
C GLU A 484 34.14 16.40 -5.00
N LEU A 485 32.88 16.73 -5.32
CA LEU A 485 32.33 18.07 -5.21
C LEU A 485 31.83 18.40 -3.79
N THR A 486 32.05 17.54 -2.81
CA THR A 486 31.59 17.69 -1.42
C THR A 486 30.06 17.92 -1.25
N ILE A 487 29.27 17.43 -2.22
CA ILE A 487 27.80 17.47 -2.19
C ILE A 487 27.25 16.32 -1.32
N SER A 488 28.00 15.21 -1.24
CA SER A 488 27.65 14.02 -0.46
C SER A 488 28.88 13.45 0.25
N THR A 489 28.68 12.57 1.22
CA THR A 489 29.74 11.90 1.96
C THR A 489 29.95 10.46 1.48
N LEU A 490 31.13 9.88 1.76
CA LEU A 490 31.38 8.45 1.49
C LEU A 490 30.37 7.55 2.20
N ASP A 491 29.93 7.92 3.40
CA ASP A 491 28.96 7.15 4.18
C ASP A 491 27.57 7.19 3.54
N GLU A 492 27.10 8.37 3.12
CA GLU A 492 25.82 8.50 2.40
C GLU A 492 25.80 7.70 1.09
N GLU A 493 26.84 7.81 0.28
CA GLU A 493 26.92 7.07 -0.98
C GLU A 493 27.05 5.57 -0.75
N ALA A 494 27.81 5.13 0.28
CA ALA A 494 27.91 3.72 0.66
C ALA A 494 26.57 3.15 1.11
N ARG A 495 25.80 3.90 1.90
CA ARG A 495 24.46 3.50 2.33
C ARG A 495 23.49 3.43 1.15
N ARG A 496 23.50 4.46 0.29
CA ARG A 496 22.66 4.50 -0.91
C ARG A 496 22.95 3.32 -1.86
N ALA A 497 24.23 2.98 -2.03
CA ALA A 497 24.65 1.91 -2.95
C ALA A 497 24.48 0.48 -2.38
N THR A 498 24.61 0.31 -1.06
CA THR A 498 24.73 -1.03 -0.45
C THR A 498 23.83 -1.27 0.76
N GLY A 499 23.14 -0.23 1.27
CA GLY A 499 22.32 -0.32 2.47
C GLY A 499 23.12 -0.49 3.78
N THR A 500 24.45 -0.30 3.75
CA THR A 500 25.31 -0.42 4.94
C THR A 500 26.24 0.78 5.08
N ALA A 501 26.55 1.17 6.32
CA ALA A 501 27.46 2.24 6.59
C ALA A 501 28.87 1.95 6.05
N TRP A 502 29.58 2.99 5.62
CA TRP A 502 30.97 2.86 5.16
C TRP A 502 31.89 2.38 6.30
N GLU A 503 31.67 2.86 7.50
CA GLU A 503 32.45 2.51 8.68
C GLU A 503 32.35 1.03 9.06
N ASP A 504 31.21 0.40 8.87
CA ASP A 504 31.04 -1.05 9.11
C ASP A 504 31.90 -1.90 8.18
N LYS A 505 32.22 -1.36 6.99
CA LYS A 505 33.06 -2.03 6.00
C LYS A 505 34.55 -1.76 6.19
N LEU A 506 34.90 -0.68 6.89
CA LEU A 506 36.27 -0.23 7.02
C LEU A 506 37.23 -1.29 7.59
N PRO A 507 36.89 -2.04 8.67
CA PRO A 507 37.75 -3.10 9.18
C PRO A 507 38.05 -4.18 8.15
N GLN A 508 37.04 -4.57 7.36
CA GLN A 508 37.21 -5.58 6.31
C GLN A 508 38.04 -5.02 5.15
N ILE A 509 37.80 -3.77 4.73
CA ILE A 509 38.58 -3.09 3.68
C ILE A 509 40.05 -3.00 4.07
N ILE A 510 40.36 -2.64 5.33
CA ILE A 510 41.71 -2.56 5.84
C ILE A 510 42.38 -3.94 5.78
N LYS A 511 41.70 -4.99 6.22
CA LYS A 511 42.18 -6.37 6.21
C LYS A 511 42.47 -6.83 4.77
N GLU A 512 41.55 -6.60 3.85
CA GLU A 512 41.71 -6.98 2.43
C GLU A 512 42.84 -6.24 1.76
N ARG A 513 42.94 -4.91 1.99
CA ARG A 513 44.05 -4.12 1.46
C ARG A 513 45.41 -4.55 2.00
N ALA A 514 45.47 -4.94 3.27
CA ALA A 514 46.67 -5.50 3.86
C ALA A 514 47.08 -6.85 3.21
N LEU A 515 46.11 -7.74 2.98
CA LEU A 515 46.33 -9.02 2.30
C LEU A 515 46.79 -8.83 0.86
N LEU A 516 46.16 -7.92 0.12
CA LEU A 516 46.55 -7.61 -1.27
C LEU A 516 47.95 -7.02 -1.33
N ARG A 517 48.30 -6.09 -0.44
CA ARG A 517 49.64 -5.52 -0.33
C ARG A 517 50.69 -6.59 -0.01
N ASN A 518 50.38 -7.51 0.93
CA ASN A 518 51.27 -8.62 1.27
C ASN A 518 51.44 -9.63 0.11
N ALA A 519 50.42 -9.78 -0.74
CA ALA A 519 50.47 -10.60 -1.95
C ALA A 519 51.11 -9.89 -3.15
N GLY A 520 51.59 -8.65 -3.00
CA GLY A 520 52.23 -7.88 -4.09
C GLY A 520 51.23 -7.35 -5.12
N ILE A 521 49.92 -7.33 -4.84
CA ILE A 521 48.89 -6.84 -5.74
C ILE A 521 48.58 -5.37 -5.37
N ASP A 522 48.96 -4.44 -6.26
CA ASP A 522 48.66 -3.02 -6.09
C ASP A 522 47.43 -2.64 -6.93
N LEU A 523 46.30 -2.34 -6.24
CA LEU A 523 45.05 -1.93 -6.87
C LEU A 523 45.13 -0.56 -7.57
N ASN A 524 46.05 0.32 -7.15
CA ASN A 524 46.18 1.65 -7.71
C ASN A 524 46.78 1.66 -9.14
N THR A 525 47.62 0.68 -9.49
CA THR A 525 48.18 0.59 -10.84
C THR A 525 47.17 0.19 -11.89
N ASN A 526 46.14 -0.60 -11.53
CA ASN A 526 45.09 -1.03 -12.46
C ASN A 526 44.04 0.05 -12.71
N ALA A 527 43.67 0.83 -11.70
CA ALA A 527 42.75 1.97 -11.85
C ALA A 527 43.38 3.12 -12.68
N ALA A 528 44.68 3.39 -12.50
CA ALA A 528 45.41 4.39 -13.30
C ALA A 528 45.62 3.96 -14.75
N ARG A 529 45.72 2.65 -15.04
CA ARG A 529 45.77 2.12 -16.41
C ARG A 529 44.42 2.12 -17.11
N ALA A 530 43.32 1.80 -16.39
CA ALA A 530 41.97 1.85 -16.93
C ALA A 530 41.56 3.29 -17.33
N ASN A 531 41.92 4.29 -16.52
CA ASN A 531 41.67 5.70 -16.85
C ASN A 531 42.54 6.22 -18.01
N ARG A 532 43.75 5.68 -18.25
CA ARG A 532 44.57 6.05 -19.40
C ARG A 532 44.12 5.40 -20.72
N SER A 533 43.50 4.22 -20.69
CA SER A 533 42.97 3.57 -21.89
C SER A 533 41.63 4.15 -22.35
N SER A 534 40.84 4.78 -21.45
CA SER A 534 39.58 5.42 -21.84
C SER A 534 39.74 6.82 -22.46
N VAL A 535 40.95 7.41 -22.41
CA VAL A 535 41.25 8.72 -23.01
C VAL A 535 41.72 8.61 -24.46
N ILE A 536 42.04 7.39 -24.95
CA ILE A 536 42.67 7.21 -26.27
C ILE A 536 41.70 6.73 -27.37
N THR A 537 40.45 6.42 -27.07
CA THR A 537 39.47 5.99 -28.08
C THR A 537 38.17 6.75 -27.97
N ALA A 538 38.17 8.01 -28.34
CA ALA A 538 36.98 8.63 -28.93
C ALA A 538 37.13 8.52 -30.44
N PRO A 539 36.28 7.78 -31.17
CA PRO A 539 36.24 7.88 -32.63
C PRO A 539 35.77 9.29 -33.00
N ALA A 540 36.47 9.91 -33.92
CA ALA A 540 36.03 11.15 -34.56
C ALA A 540 34.62 10.90 -35.16
N GLU A 541 33.67 11.74 -34.84
CA GLU A 541 32.40 11.84 -35.56
C GLU A 541 32.74 12.23 -37.01
N GLU A 542 32.42 11.35 -37.96
CA GLU A 542 32.33 11.71 -39.36
C GLU A 542 31.16 12.68 -39.55
N PRO A 543 31.31 13.77 -40.33
CA PRO A 543 30.22 14.68 -40.61
C PRO A 543 29.19 14.00 -41.51
N ASP A 544 27.95 14.02 -41.10
CA ASP A 544 26.77 13.66 -41.91
C ASP A 544 26.77 14.47 -43.22
N SER A 545 27.11 13.80 -44.31
CA SER A 545 26.86 14.26 -45.66
C SER A 545 25.70 13.46 -46.24
N ASP A 546 24.47 13.89 -45.99
CA ASP A 546 23.31 13.56 -46.84
C ASP A 546 22.20 14.60 -46.63
N LEU A 547 22.42 15.73 -47.26
CA LEU A 547 21.36 16.60 -47.76
C LEU A 547 21.62 16.74 -49.23
N GLU A 548 20.88 15.97 -50.10
CA GLU A 548 20.36 16.43 -51.38
C GLU A 548 19.54 15.32 -52.08
N GLU A 549 18.35 15.75 -52.55
CA GLU A 549 17.51 15.18 -53.64
C GLU A 549 16.64 13.95 -53.29
N GLU A 550 15.34 14.05 -53.21
CA GLU A 550 14.14 14.48 -54.01
C GLU A 550 12.86 14.44 -53.18
#